data_0f6d6713ed4ad69c7fa702e312facd75
#
_entry.id   0f6d6713ed4ad69c7fa702e312facd75
#
_cell.length_a   1.000
_cell.length_b   1.000
_cell.length_c   1.000
_cell.angle_alpha   90.00
_cell.angle_beta   90.00
_cell.angle_gamma   90.00
#
_symmetry.space_group_name_H-M   'P 1'
#
loop_
_entity.id
_entity.type
_entity.pdbx_description
1 polymer ?
#
loop_
_entity_poly.entity_id
_entity_poly.type
_entity_poly.pdbx_seq_one_letter_code
_entity_poly.pdbx_strand_id
1 'polypeptide(L)'
;MMPFKKTNLKFTISMNKYFTSFLFAFFLVVGFAQDSLQTQSSLSQRLKVDGVAAVVGDYVILESDVDKTLIDLQSQGVSVKDIERCSLLGKLMEDKLYAHHAEQDSLEVSKQDIDTYVDQTIDYFVQQLGSVDKVLEFYKKKDEQSFRDELFEINKTQQLAQKMQAKVVEEVELTPEEVRQFFNNISVSERPVFGAELEVAQIVIEPQVSQEATDKIIKQLEDIRRDVLENGSSFSTKAILYSQDPGSRSRGGKYTLYRKRPQMVKEFRDAAFRLQEGEISDPFKTDFGWHIVMVDKIRGQEVDVRHILLIPEVTPQALQDAKEKIQKIRKRLIDNELTFEEAARSFSDEKETRANGGVLINPSTGDTRFELTKMDPVFYSQVQKLKDNEISTPLIEESRTGVKKYKILKVTNRFDEHVADYVNDYTRVKELALKEKQLKTIQKWMTEKIQDTYVSVNEGNKNCDFSNKWIKE
;
A
#
# COMPACT_ATOMS: atom_id res chain seq x y z
N MET A 1 -13.74 19.54 -33.55
CA MET A 1 -15.00 18.82 -33.26
C MET A 1 -14.85 17.42 -33.84
N MET A 2 -14.31 16.49 -33.11
CA MET A 2 -14.20 15.07 -33.47
C MET A 2 -14.68 14.24 -32.29
N PRO A 3 -15.46 13.19 -32.47
CA PRO A 3 -16.14 12.51 -31.39
C PRO A 3 -15.21 11.52 -30.66
N PHE A 4 -15.12 11.64 -29.37
CA PHE A 4 -14.48 10.64 -28.49
C PHE A 4 -15.32 9.35 -28.51
N LYS A 5 -14.71 8.26 -28.92
CA LYS A 5 -15.26 6.91 -28.78
C LYS A 5 -15.30 6.51 -27.29
N LYS A 6 -16.51 6.21 -26.82
CA LYS A 6 -16.77 5.62 -25.52
C LYS A 6 -16.21 4.20 -25.47
N THR A 7 -15.28 3.93 -24.58
CA THR A 7 -14.98 2.56 -24.15
C THR A 7 -15.46 2.40 -22.70
N ASN A 8 -16.61 1.77 -22.55
CA ASN A 8 -17.12 1.31 -21.26
C ASN A 8 -16.35 0.06 -20.85
N LEU A 9 -15.49 0.15 -19.87
CA LEU A 9 -14.86 -1.01 -19.24
C LEU A 9 -15.74 -1.48 -18.09
N LYS A 10 -16.59 -2.47 -18.34
CA LYS A 10 -17.30 -3.23 -17.31
C LYS A 10 -16.38 -4.36 -16.84
N PHE A 11 -15.86 -4.27 -15.65
CA PHE A 11 -15.25 -5.39 -14.98
C PHE A 11 -16.32 -6.31 -14.39
N THR A 12 -16.44 -7.49 -14.94
CA THR A 12 -17.22 -8.59 -14.34
C THR A 12 -16.24 -9.72 -14.03
N ILE A 13 -15.97 -9.93 -12.75
CA ILE A 13 -15.22 -11.10 -12.28
C ILE A 13 -16.20 -12.26 -12.18
N SER A 14 -16.00 -13.27 -13.04
CA SER A 14 -16.66 -14.57 -12.91
C SER A 14 -15.61 -15.62 -12.55
N MET A 15 -15.67 -16.10 -11.30
CA MET A 15 -15.01 -17.36 -10.90
C MET A 15 -15.79 -18.52 -11.48
N ASN A 16 -15.15 -19.42 -12.21
CA ASN A 16 -15.66 -20.77 -12.33
C ASN A 16 -14.52 -21.79 -12.34
N LYS A 17 -14.61 -22.71 -11.37
CA LYS A 17 -13.83 -23.95 -11.26
C LYS A 17 -14.30 -24.89 -12.36
N TYR A 18 -13.40 -25.57 -13.04
CA TYR A 18 -13.51 -27.01 -13.34
C TYR A 18 -12.17 -27.59 -13.79
N PHE A 19 -11.76 -28.53 -13.04
CA PHE A 19 -10.69 -29.52 -13.23
C PHE A 19 -11.22 -30.63 -14.13
N THR A 20 -10.54 -30.97 -15.22
CA THR A 20 -10.55 -32.35 -15.75
C THR A 20 -9.33 -32.63 -16.61
N SER A 21 -8.66 -33.68 -16.23
CA SER A 21 -7.65 -34.47 -16.95
C SER A 21 -8.02 -34.78 -18.39
N PHE A 22 -7.02 -34.80 -19.30
CA PHE A 22 -7.00 -35.74 -20.40
C PHE A 22 -5.60 -36.22 -20.75
N LEU A 23 -5.52 -37.52 -20.87
CA LEU A 23 -4.34 -38.37 -21.09
C LEU A 23 -4.01 -38.51 -22.59
N PHE A 24 -2.72 -38.50 -22.91
CA PHE A 24 -1.96 -39.32 -23.85
C PHE A 24 -2.54 -39.74 -25.23
N ALA A 25 -1.81 -39.42 -26.28
CA ALA A 25 -1.51 -40.39 -27.35
C ALA A 25 -0.23 -40.02 -28.09
N PHE A 26 0.69 -40.96 -28.06
CA PHE A 26 2.00 -41.01 -28.72
C PHE A 26 1.80 -41.50 -30.15
N PHE A 27 2.36 -40.84 -31.15
CA PHE A 27 2.59 -41.40 -32.47
C PHE A 27 3.99 -41.06 -32.99
N LEU A 28 4.79 -42.11 -33.04
CA LEU A 28 6.07 -42.17 -33.75
C LEU A 28 5.82 -42.26 -35.25
N VAL A 29 6.39 -41.36 -36.04
CA VAL A 29 6.61 -41.58 -37.48
C VAL A 29 8.08 -41.34 -37.76
N VAL A 30 8.78 -42.42 -38.08
CA VAL A 30 10.13 -42.43 -38.63
C VAL A 30 10.03 -42.23 -40.13
N GLY A 31 10.62 -41.16 -40.65
CA GLY A 31 10.77 -40.96 -42.10
C GLY A 31 12.20 -40.60 -42.43
N PHE A 32 12.90 -41.53 -43.11
CA PHE A 32 14.20 -41.30 -43.74
C PHE A 32 14.04 -40.41 -44.93
N ALA A 33 14.90 -39.37 -45.09
CA ALA A 33 15.14 -38.74 -46.37
C ALA A 33 16.58 -38.21 -46.44
N GLN A 34 17.13 -38.51 -47.57
CA GLN A 34 18.52 -38.44 -47.97
C GLN A 34 19.16 -37.08 -48.06
N ASP A 35 20.48 -37.10 -47.87
CA ASP A 35 21.44 -36.05 -48.15
C ASP A 35 21.29 -35.36 -49.50
N SER A 36 21.39 -34.03 -49.48
CA SER A 36 21.94 -33.21 -50.56
C SER A 36 22.81 -32.13 -49.93
N LEU A 37 24.13 -32.32 -50.06
CA LEU A 37 25.17 -31.34 -49.77
C LEU A 37 24.98 -30.11 -50.65
N GLN A 38 24.42 -29.03 -50.10
CA GLN A 38 24.61 -27.69 -50.62
C GLN A 38 25.48 -26.90 -49.65
N THR A 39 26.68 -26.61 -50.12
CA THR A 39 27.63 -25.70 -49.49
C THR A 39 27.04 -24.30 -49.52
N GLN A 40 26.35 -23.93 -48.46
CA GLN A 40 25.98 -22.53 -48.21
C GLN A 40 27.08 -21.87 -47.39
N SER A 41 27.71 -20.86 -47.96
CA SER A 41 28.61 -19.93 -47.30
C SER A 41 27.94 -19.44 -46.02
N SER A 42 28.51 -19.77 -44.86
CA SER A 42 28.09 -19.23 -43.54
C SER A 42 28.45 -17.75 -43.49
N LEU A 43 27.54 -16.90 -43.93
CA LEU A 43 27.42 -15.56 -43.37
C LEU A 43 27.16 -15.78 -41.89
N SER A 44 28.12 -15.41 -41.04
CA SER A 44 27.93 -15.38 -39.59
C SER A 44 26.73 -14.49 -39.32
N GLN A 45 25.57 -15.12 -39.10
CA GLN A 45 24.43 -14.40 -38.57
C GLN A 45 24.87 -13.83 -37.23
N ARG A 46 25.10 -12.52 -37.17
CA ARG A 46 25.25 -11.81 -35.91
C ARG A 46 23.97 -12.04 -35.16
N LEU A 47 24.04 -12.89 -34.15
CA LEU A 47 22.89 -13.08 -33.23
C LEU A 47 22.64 -11.72 -32.58
N LYS A 48 21.51 -11.10 -32.88
CA LYS A 48 21.06 -9.89 -32.17
C LYS A 48 20.69 -10.31 -30.76
N VAL A 49 21.57 -10.05 -29.80
CA VAL A 49 21.38 -10.47 -28.40
C VAL A 49 20.24 -9.65 -27.75
N ASP A 50 20.19 -8.34 -28.02
CA ASP A 50 19.10 -7.43 -27.64
C ASP A 50 19.15 -6.17 -28.50
N GLY A 51 18.13 -5.33 -28.46
CA GLY A 51 18.09 -4.06 -29.19
C GLY A 51 17.73 -2.91 -28.26
N VAL A 52 18.32 -1.73 -28.58
CA VAL A 52 17.87 -0.50 -27.93
C VAL A 52 16.53 -0.12 -28.53
N ALA A 53 15.47 -0.03 -27.70
CA ALA A 53 14.14 0.43 -28.07
C ALA A 53 14.05 1.96 -28.05
N ALA A 54 14.60 2.58 -27.01
CA ALA A 54 14.68 4.03 -26.87
C ALA A 54 15.81 4.44 -25.89
N VAL A 55 16.17 5.72 -25.95
CA VAL A 55 17.05 6.38 -24.98
C VAL A 55 16.33 7.64 -24.48
N VAL A 56 16.33 7.87 -23.16
CA VAL A 56 15.74 9.04 -22.52
C VAL A 56 16.73 9.58 -21.48
N GLY A 57 17.33 10.75 -21.75
CA GLY A 57 18.43 11.28 -20.94
C GLY A 57 19.58 10.28 -20.87
N ASP A 58 19.95 9.88 -19.66
CA ASP A 58 21.04 8.91 -19.40
C ASP A 58 20.54 7.45 -19.37
N TYR A 59 19.26 7.22 -19.58
CA TYR A 59 18.64 5.89 -19.49
C TYR A 59 18.45 5.25 -20.86
N VAL A 60 18.92 4.01 -20.99
CA VAL A 60 18.68 3.15 -22.16
C VAL A 60 17.51 2.21 -21.83
N ILE A 61 16.59 2.07 -22.75
CA ILE A 61 15.48 1.11 -22.69
C ILE A 61 15.73 0.07 -23.78
N LEU A 62 15.79 -1.20 -23.39
CA LEU A 62 15.99 -2.32 -24.29
C LEU A 62 14.66 -2.90 -24.77
N GLU A 63 14.67 -3.59 -25.91
CA GLU A 63 13.49 -4.32 -26.39
C GLU A 63 13.04 -5.38 -25.38
N SER A 64 14.02 -6.04 -24.73
CA SER A 64 13.75 -7.00 -23.66
C SER A 64 13.09 -6.40 -22.42
N ASP A 65 13.29 -5.11 -22.12
CA ASP A 65 12.65 -4.46 -20.98
C ASP A 65 11.14 -4.29 -21.22
N VAL A 66 10.76 -4.00 -22.46
CA VAL A 66 9.34 -3.94 -22.85
C VAL A 66 8.69 -5.32 -22.73
N ASP A 67 9.40 -6.38 -23.18
CA ASP A 67 8.91 -7.76 -23.09
C ASP A 67 8.79 -8.24 -21.65
N LYS A 68 9.77 -7.92 -20.78
CA LYS A 68 9.72 -8.22 -19.35
C LYS A 68 8.53 -7.55 -18.68
N THR A 69 8.29 -6.27 -18.97
CA THR A 69 7.14 -5.55 -18.42
C THR A 69 5.82 -6.23 -18.77
N LEU A 70 5.69 -6.73 -19.99
CA LEU A 70 4.51 -7.48 -20.41
C LEU A 70 4.34 -8.78 -19.63
N ILE A 71 5.44 -9.53 -19.43
CA ILE A 71 5.45 -10.78 -18.65
C ILE A 71 5.08 -10.51 -17.19
N ASP A 72 5.63 -9.45 -16.60
CA ASP A 72 5.34 -9.07 -15.21
C ASP A 72 3.87 -8.71 -15.01
N LEU A 73 3.28 -7.93 -15.92
CA LEU A 73 1.83 -7.63 -15.89
C LEU A 73 0.98 -8.90 -15.98
N GLN A 74 1.37 -9.82 -16.84
CA GLN A 74 0.68 -11.10 -17.00
C GLN A 74 0.79 -11.96 -15.74
N SER A 75 1.95 -11.96 -15.07
CA SER A 75 2.18 -12.71 -13.82
C SER A 75 1.33 -12.15 -12.66
N GLN A 76 1.02 -10.85 -12.69
CA GLN A 76 0.14 -10.18 -11.74
C GLN A 76 -1.35 -10.39 -12.04
N GLY A 77 -1.69 -11.19 -13.06
CA GLY A 77 -3.07 -11.51 -13.45
C GLY A 77 -3.74 -10.41 -14.30
N VAL A 78 -2.99 -9.44 -14.80
CA VAL A 78 -3.51 -8.41 -15.71
C VAL A 78 -3.70 -9.03 -17.11
N SER A 79 -4.87 -8.80 -17.71
CA SER A 79 -5.08 -9.21 -19.10
C SER A 79 -4.23 -8.37 -20.03
N VAL A 80 -3.24 -8.99 -20.69
CA VAL A 80 -2.32 -8.29 -21.61
C VAL A 80 -2.83 -8.27 -23.06
N LYS A 81 -4.01 -8.83 -23.33
CA LYS A 81 -4.55 -8.95 -24.70
C LYS A 81 -4.76 -7.61 -25.40
N ASP A 82 -5.10 -6.59 -24.62
CA ASP A 82 -5.42 -5.25 -25.12
C ASP A 82 -4.30 -4.23 -24.84
N ILE A 83 -3.15 -4.70 -24.34
CA ILE A 83 -2.01 -3.84 -24.04
C ILE A 83 -1.09 -3.79 -25.26
N GLU A 84 -1.03 -2.64 -25.88
CA GLU A 84 -0.15 -2.42 -27.02
C GLU A 84 1.30 -2.22 -26.56
N ARG A 85 2.23 -2.86 -27.27
CA ARG A 85 3.68 -2.75 -26.99
C ARG A 85 4.17 -1.29 -27.01
N CYS A 86 3.62 -0.48 -27.93
CA CYS A 86 3.93 0.94 -28.02
C CYS A 86 3.55 1.72 -26.77
N SER A 87 2.38 1.38 -26.17
CA SER A 87 1.95 2.00 -24.89
C SER A 87 2.90 1.66 -23.75
N LEU A 88 3.39 0.41 -23.68
CA LEU A 88 4.37 0.01 -22.67
C LEU A 88 5.70 0.73 -22.84
N LEU A 89 6.20 0.81 -24.09
CA LEU A 89 7.42 1.56 -24.37
C LEU A 89 7.24 3.03 -23.99
N GLY A 90 6.11 3.66 -24.35
CA GLY A 90 5.81 5.04 -23.97
C GLY A 90 5.82 5.23 -22.45
N LYS A 91 5.24 4.29 -21.69
CA LYS A 91 5.25 4.33 -20.21
C LYS A 91 6.66 4.17 -19.64
N LEU A 92 7.46 3.26 -20.16
CA LEU A 92 8.86 3.11 -19.74
C LEU A 92 9.67 4.38 -20.02
N MET A 93 9.44 5.04 -21.17
CA MET A 93 10.08 6.32 -21.49
C MET A 93 9.65 7.43 -20.51
N GLU A 94 8.38 7.51 -20.11
CA GLU A 94 7.89 8.43 -19.08
C GLU A 94 8.59 8.20 -17.75
N ASP A 95 8.65 6.96 -17.28
CA ASP A 95 9.29 6.62 -16.01
C ASP A 95 10.80 6.96 -16.01
N LYS A 96 11.48 6.73 -17.14
CA LYS A 96 12.89 7.13 -17.30
C LYS A 96 13.07 8.64 -17.36
N LEU A 97 12.16 9.38 -17.98
CA LEU A 97 12.19 10.85 -17.99
C LEU A 97 12.02 11.41 -16.56
N TYR A 98 11.07 10.88 -15.79
CA TYR A 98 10.90 11.28 -14.39
C TYR A 98 12.15 10.96 -13.56
N ALA A 99 12.72 9.75 -13.70
CA ALA A 99 13.91 9.36 -12.96
C ALA A 99 15.13 10.23 -13.31
N HIS A 100 15.33 10.55 -14.58
CA HIS A 100 16.39 11.44 -15.06
C HIS A 100 16.28 12.83 -14.40
N HIS A 101 15.10 13.43 -14.41
CA HIS A 101 14.91 14.73 -13.79
C HIS A 101 14.92 14.67 -12.25
N ALA A 102 14.55 13.53 -11.65
CA ALA A 102 14.71 13.34 -10.21
C ALA A 102 16.19 13.38 -9.79
N GLU A 103 17.06 12.74 -10.57
CA GLU A 103 18.53 12.78 -10.33
C GLU A 103 19.10 14.19 -10.56
N GLN A 104 18.67 14.88 -11.61
CA GLN A 104 19.06 16.29 -11.85
C GLN A 104 18.63 17.21 -10.71
N ASP A 105 17.45 16.99 -10.15
CA ASP A 105 16.92 17.72 -9.02
C ASP A 105 17.44 17.24 -7.66
N SER A 106 18.42 16.34 -7.66
CA SER A 106 19.04 15.73 -6.46
C SER A 106 18.03 15.07 -5.50
N LEU A 107 16.99 14.45 -6.05
CA LEU A 107 16.07 13.66 -5.26
C LEU A 107 16.71 12.32 -4.89
N GLU A 108 16.83 12.06 -3.61
CA GLU A 108 17.44 10.85 -3.09
C GLU A 108 16.39 9.79 -2.74
N VAL A 109 16.72 8.53 -2.97
CA VAL A 109 15.97 7.36 -2.48
C VAL A 109 16.82 6.60 -1.48
N SER A 110 16.18 6.06 -0.45
CA SER A 110 16.90 5.31 0.57
C SER A 110 17.36 3.96 0.01
N LYS A 111 18.68 3.75 -0.01
CA LYS A 111 19.25 2.46 -0.43
C LYS A 111 18.68 1.32 0.41
N GLN A 112 18.51 1.51 1.70
CA GLN A 112 18.02 0.48 2.61
C GLN A 112 16.55 0.14 2.36
N ASP A 113 15.71 1.14 2.00
CA ASP A 113 14.30 0.87 1.66
C ASP A 113 14.24 0.01 0.40
N ILE A 114 15.10 0.30 -0.58
CA ILE A 114 15.21 -0.50 -1.80
C ILE A 114 15.72 -1.89 -1.50
N ASP A 115 16.81 -2.03 -0.72
CA ASP A 115 17.36 -3.34 -0.31
C ASP A 115 16.29 -4.18 0.42
N THR A 116 15.55 -3.58 1.34
CA THR A 116 14.45 -4.25 2.06
C THR A 116 13.34 -4.70 1.10
N TYR A 117 12.99 -3.88 0.13
CA TYR A 117 11.98 -4.24 -0.87
C TYR A 117 12.48 -5.38 -1.78
N VAL A 118 13.75 -5.35 -2.20
CA VAL A 118 14.39 -6.42 -2.97
C VAL A 118 14.37 -7.73 -2.20
N ASP A 119 14.73 -7.70 -0.91
CA ASP A 119 14.66 -8.89 -0.04
C ASP A 119 13.25 -9.46 0.02
N GLN A 120 12.24 -8.62 0.26
CA GLN A 120 10.84 -9.05 0.31
C GLN A 120 10.37 -9.62 -1.03
N THR A 121 10.81 -9.03 -2.14
CA THR A 121 10.46 -9.49 -3.49
C THR A 121 11.06 -10.86 -3.77
N ILE A 122 12.32 -11.08 -3.43
CA ILE A 122 12.98 -12.37 -3.59
C ILE A 122 12.33 -13.42 -2.68
N ASP A 123 12.06 -13.09 -1.41
CA ASP A 123 11.37 -13.98 -0.47
C ASP A 123 9.99 -14.38 -0.99
N TYR A 124 9.24 -13.44 -1.55
CA TYR A 124 7.96 -13.73 -2.19
C TYR A 124 8.11 -14.70 -3.37
N PHE A 125 9.06 -14.47 -4.27
CA PHE A 125 9.32 -15.37 -5.39
C PHE A 125 9.76 -16.76 -4.93
N VAL A 126 10.59 -16.84 -3.89
CA VAL A 126 10.99 -18.11 -3.28
C VAL A 126 9.80 -18.87 -2.70
N GLN A 127 8.86 -18.18 -2.05
CA GLN A 127 7.63 -18.78 -1.56
C GLN A 127 6.76 -19.34 -2.71
N GLN A 128 6.72 -18.66 -3.85
CA GLN A 128 5.94 -19.10 -5.02
C GLN A 128 6.60 -20.25 -5.79
N LEU A 129 7.92 -20.21 -5.96
CA LEU A 129 8.68 -21.12 -6.82
C LEU A 129 9.43 -22.23 -6.03
N GLY A 130 9.59 -22.05 -4.72
CA GLY A 130 10.12 -23.05 -3.79
C GLY A 130 11.59 -22.92 -3.46
N SER A 131 12.44 -22.27 -4.29
CA SER A 131 13.85 -22.01 -3.96
C SER A 131 14.42 -20.85 -4.80
N VAL A 132 15.54 -20.27 -4.33
CA VAL A 132 16.26 -19.22 -5.06
C VAL A 132 16.71 -19.74 -6.43
N ASP A 133 17.23 -20.97 -6.53
CA ASP A 133 17.69 -21.55 -7.81
C ASP A 133 16.56 -21.59 -8.85
N LYS A 134 15.34 -21.96 -8.44
CA LYS A 134 14.18 -21.96 -9.33
C LYS A 134 13.74 -20.54 -9.73
N VAL A 135 13.91 -19.57 -8.85
CA VAL A 135 13.67 -18.14 -9.18
C VAL A 135 14.68 -17.70 -10.24
N LEU A 136 15.96 -17.99 -10.05
CA LEU A 136 17.01 -17.64 -11.03
C LEU A 136 16.78 -18.33 -12.37
N GLU A 137 16.39 -19.59 -12.39
CA GLU A 137 16.05 -20.32 -13.62
C GLU A 137 14.85 -19.69 -14.33
N PHE A 138 13.77 -19.38 -13.59
CA PHE A 138 12.55 -18.75 -14.13
C PHE A 138 12.84 -17.38 -14.77
N TYR A 139 13.60 -16.53 -14.07
CA TYR A 139 14.00 -15.21 -14.56
C TYR A 139 15.23 -15.22 -15.47
N LYS A 140 15.79 -16.43 -15.76
CA LYS A 140 16.99 -16.64 -16.59
C LYS A 140 18.18 -15.83 -16.10
N LYS A 141 18.41 -15.81 -14.80
CA LYS A 141 19.51 -15.10 -14.17
C LYS A 141 20.66 -16.02 -13.86
N LYS A 142 21.89 -15.46 -13.94
CA LYS A 142 23.12 -16.21 -13.75
C LYS A 142 23.36 -16.54 -12.28
N ASP A 143 23.11 -15.58 -11.40
CA ASP A 143 23.34 -15.67 -9.96
C ASP A 143 22.41 -14.71 -9.20
N GLU A 144 22.28 -14.94 -7.89
CA GLU A 144 21.41 -14.14 -7.03
C GLU A 144 21.85 -12.68 -6.95
N GLN A 145 23.18 -12.41 -6.91
CA GLN A 145 23.68 -11.04 -6.79
C GLN A 145 23.32 -10.20 -8.00
N SER A 146 23.52 -10.71 -9.21
CA SER A 146 23.14 -10.00 -10.44
C SER A 146 21.63 -9.76 -10.54
N PHE A 147 20.82 -10.68 -10.00
CA PHE A 147 19.38 -10.50 -9.94
C PHE A 147 18.98 -9.43 -8.89
N ARG A 148 19.62 -9.42 -7.73
CA ARG A 148 19.45 -8.38 -6.71
C ARG A 148 19.81 -7.00 -7.24
N ASP A 149 20.94 -6.88 -7.92
CA ASP A 149 21.39 -5.61 -8.49
C ASP A 149 20.40 -5.09 -9.55
N GLU A 150 19.86 -5.97 -10.40
CA GLU A 150 18.83 -5.60 -11.38
C GLU A 150 17.53 -5.14 -10.69
N LEU A 151 17.04 -5.88 -9.69
CA LEU A 151 15.85 -5.49 -8.92
C LEU A 151 16.09 -4.17 -8.19
N PHE A 152 17.29 -3.94 -7.68
CA PHE A 152 17.67 -2.70 -7.04
C PHE A 152 17.55 -1.50 -7.99
N GLU A 153 18.16 -1.59 -9.19
CA GLU A 153 18.12 -0.50 -10.16
C GLU A 153 16.70 -0.24 -10.71
N ILE A 154 15.90 -1.28 -10.91
CA ILE A 154 14.49 -1.16 -11.29
C ILE A 154 13.72 -0.38 -10.19
N ASN A 155 13.85 -0.80 -8.94
CA ASN A 155 13.14 -0.17 -7.82
C ASN A 155 13.63 1.25 -7.54
N LYS A 156 14.95 1.50 -7.64
CA LYS A 156 15.53 2.84 -7.53
C LYS A 156 14.91 3.77 -8.56
N THR A 157 14.89 3.35 -9.82
CA THR A 157 14.30 4.14 -10.92
C THR A 157 12.84 4.43 -10.69
N GLN A 158 12.07 3.42 -10.27
CA GLN A 158 10.64 3.58 -10.00
C GLN A 158 10.37 4.53 -8.82
N GLN A 159 11.14 4.44 -7.75
CA GLN A 159 11.00 5.35 -6.60
C GLN A 159 11.40 6.78 -6.95
N LEU A 160 12.44 6.97 -7.77
CA LEU A 160 12.82 8.30 -8.27
C LEU A 160 11.70 8.89 -9.13
N ALA A 161 11.13 8.10 -10.05
CA ALA A 161 10.01 8.53 -10.88
C ALA A 161 8.79 8.93 -10.04
N GLN A 162 8.41 8.14 -9.04
CA GLN A 162 7.31 8.45 -8.12
C GLN A 162 7.57 9.74 -7.33
N LYS A 163 8.79 9.95 -6.82
CA LYS A 163 9.15 11.17 -6.10
C LYS A 163 9.09 12.40 -6.99
N MET A 164 9.55 12.27 -8.25
CA MET A 164 9.47 13.39 -9.20
C MET A 164 8.02 13.72 -9.56
N GLN A 165 7.18 12.71 -9.81
CA GLN A 165 5.74 12.92 -10.04
C GLN A 165 5.08 13.64 -8.86
N ALA A 166 5.37 13.21 -7.64
CA ALA A 166 4.86 13.87 -6.43
C ALA A 166 5.33 15.33 -6.34
N LYS A 167 6.62 15.60 -6.61
CA LYS A 167 7.19 16.94 -6.61
C LYS A 167 6.54 17.86 -7.65
N VAL A 168 6.26 17.34 -8.85
CA VAL A 168 5.62 18.11 -9.94
C VAL A 168 4.24 18.65 -9.53
N VAL A 169 3.54 17.94 -8.65
CA VAL A 169 2.19 18.32 -8.22
C VAL A 169 2.12 18.82 -6.78
N GLU A 170 3.24 18.89 -6.07
CA GLU A 170 3.29 19.22 -4.63
C GLU A 170 2.67 20.60 -4.33
N GLU A 171 2.92 21.58 -5.20
CA GLU A 171 2.43 22.94 -5.02
C GLU A 171 1.09 23.20 -5.74
N VAL A 172 0.45 22.16 -6.28
CA VAL A 172 -0.83 22.31 -7.00
C VAL A 172 -1.97 22.45 -6.00
N GLU A 173 -2.43 23.66 -5.83
CA GLU A 173 -3.58 24.00 -4.98
C GLU A 173 -4.76 24.49 -5.81
N LEU A 174 -5.95 24.46 -5.22
CA LEU A 174 -7.19 24.97 -5.82
C LEU A 174 -7.80 26.08 -4.98
N THR A 175 -8.20 27.15 -5.65
CA THR A 175 -9.10 28.14 -5.07
C THR A 175 -10.55 27.66 -5.15
N PRO A 176 -11.45 28.15 -4.26
CA PRO A 176 -12.88 27.81 -4.34
C PRO A 176 -13.52 28.19 -5.70
N GLU A 177 -13.01 29.23 -6.34
CA GLU A 177 -13.50 29.64 -7.66
C GLU A 177 -13.08 28.66 -8.76
N GLU A 178 -11.87 28.14 -8.72
CA GLU A 178 -11.44 27.07 -9.67
C GLU A 178 -12.27 25.79 -9.51
N VAL A 179 -12.62 25.43 -8.27
CA VAL A 179 -13.53 24.30 -8.00
C VAL A 179 -14.91 24.54 -8.60
N ARG A 180 -15.44 25.76 -8.47
CA ARG A 180 -16.73 26.15 -9.05
C ARG A 180 -16.69 26.10 -10.57
N GLN A 181 -15.64 26.64 -11.19
CA GLN A 181 -15.46 26.62 -12.63
C GLN A 181 -15.34 25.19 -13.16
N PHE A 182 -14.56 24.35 -12.48
CA PHE A 182 -14.47 22.91 -12.81
C PHE A 182 -15.87 22.27 -12.86
N PHE A 183 -16.64 22.44 -11.77
CA PHE A 183 -17.98 21.85 -11.68
C PHE A 183 -18.95 22.37 -12.74
N ASN A 184 -18.93 23.68 -13.02
CA ASN A 184 -19.79 24.29 -14.03
C ASN A 184 -19.43 23.88 -15.46
N ASN A 185 -18.17 23.51 -15.71
CA ASN A 185 -17.72 23.02 -17.02
C ASN A 185 -18.13 21.58 -17.29
N ILE A 186 -18.56 20.84 -16.27
CA ILE A 186 -19.09 19.48 -16.45
C ILE A 186 -20.57 19.60 -16.84
N SER A 187 -20.92 19.09 -18.01
CA SER A 187 -22.33 19.04 -18.44
C SER A 187 -23.14 18.19 -17.44
N VAL A 188 -24.42 18.53 -17.23
CA VAL A 188 -25.28 17.84 -16.25
C VAL A 188 -25.33 16.32 -16.50
N SER A 189 -25.27 15.89 -17.75
CA SER A 189 -25.27 14.47 -18.15
C SER A 189 -23.96 13.76 -17.90
N GLU A 190 -22.86 14.51 -17.66
CA GLU A 190 -21.52 13.95 -17.43
C GLU A 190 -21.07 14.13 -15.98
N ARG A 191 -21.88 14.76 -15.14
CA ARG A 191 -21.60 14.87 -13.71
C ARG A 191 -21.45 13.49 -13.09
N PRO A 192 -20.46 13.29 -12.20
CA PRO A 192 -20.31 12.03 -11.53
C PRO A 192 -21.55 11.70 -10.69
N VAL A 193 -21.88 10.42 -10.63
CA VAL A 193 -22.89 9.89 -9.71
C VAL A 193 -22.14 9.35 -8.50
N PHE A 194 -22.48 9.85 -7.33
CA PHE A 194 -21.99 9.31 -6.07
C PHE A 194 -22.95 8.24 -5.58
N GLY A 195 -22.39 7.08 -5.21
CA GLY A 195 -23.16 5.97 -4.67
C GLY A 195 -23.77 6.30 -3.30
N ALA A 196 -24.63 5.42 -2.82
CA ALA A 196 -25.21 5.57 -1.49
C ALA A 196 -24.12 5.52 -0.40
N GLU A 197 -24.26 6.39 0.63
CA GLU A 197 -23.27 6.62 1.66
C GLU A 197 -23.87 6.68 3.06
N LEU A 198 -23.01 6.43 4.05
CA LEU A 198 -23.34 6.56 5.45
C LEU A 198 -22.35 7.46 6.16
N GLU A 199 -22.84 8.24 7.11
CA GLU A 199 -22.03 8.76 8.22
C GLU A 199 -22.29 7.91 9.44
N VAL A 200 -21.23 7.53 10.14
CA VAL A 200 -21.29 6.61 11.27
C VAL A 200 -20.53 7.19 12.45
N ALA A 201 -21.10 7.07 13.63
CA ALA A 201 -20.43 7.35 14.90
C ALA A 201 -20.27 6.06 15.72
N GLN A 202 -19.25 6.01 16.57
CA GLN A 202 -18.97 4.88 17.45
C GLN A 202 -18.74 5.30 18.89
N ILE A 203 -19.06 4.39 19.81
CA ILE A 203 -18.61 4.43 21.20
C ILE A 203 -17.91 3.10 21.46
N VAL A 204 -16.70 3.16 21.96
CA VAL A 204 -15.86 2.00 22.24
C VAL A 204 -15.60 1.91 23.73
N ILE A 205 -15.75 0.70 24.29
CA ILE A 205 -15.40 0.38 25.68
C ILE A 205 -14.37 -0.74 25.69
N GLU A 206 -13.21 -0.43 26.25
CA GLU A 206 -12.12 -1.38 26.42
C GLU A 206 -12.25 -2.08 27.78
N PRO A 207 -12.04 -3.40 27.85
CA PRO A 207 -11.94 -4.12 29.11
C PRO A 207 -10.78 -3.57 29.95
N GLN A 208 -11.02 -3.34 31.22
CA GLN A 208 -9.98 -2.86 32.11
C GLN A 208 -9.01 -3.98 32.45
N VAL A 209 -7.74 -3.77 32.14
CA VAL A 209 -6.66 -4.68 32.52
C VAL A 209 -6.37 -4.52 34.02
N SER A 210 -6.25 -5.62 34.75
CA SER A 210 -5.91 -5.56 36.16
C SER A 210 -4.46 -5.09 36.36
N GLN A 211 -4.21 -4.44 37.51
CA GLN A 211 -2.85 -4.03 37.88
C GLN A 211 -1.94 -5.25 38.00
N GLU A 212 -2.42 -6.35 38.55
CA GLU A 212 -1.67 -7.61 38.69
C GLU A 212 -1.24 -8.17 37.32
N ALA A 213 -2.12 -8.18 36.32
CA ALA A 213 -1.77 -8.60 34.95
C ALA A 213 -0.74 -7.67 34.32
N THR A 214 -0.85 -6.37 34.59
CA THR A 214 0.13 -5.36 34.13
C THR A 214 1.48 -5.59 34.77
N ASP A 215 1.55 -5.73 36.09
CA ASP A 215 2.79 -5.92 36.85
C ASP A 215 3.50 -7.22 36.44
N LYS A 216 2.73 -8.28 36.16
CA LYS A 216 3.27 -9.55 35.65
C LYS A 216 3.99 -9.36 34.31
N ILE A 217 3.39 -8.59 33.39
CA ILE A 217 3.99 -8.32 32.08
C ILE A 217 5.23 -7.44 32.21
N ILE A 218 5.18 -6.39 33.02
CA ILE A 218 6.33 -5.52 33.28
C ILE A 218 7.49 -6.34 33.83
N LYS A 219 7.23 -7.16 34.85
CA LYS A 219 8.25 -8.05 35.44
C LYS A 219 8.82 -9.02 34.41
N GLN A 220 7.99 -9.60 33.54
CA GLN A 220 8.45 -10.50 32.49
C GLN A 220 9.38 -9.77 31.49
N LEU A 221 9.07 -8.53 31.12
CA LEU A 221 9.92 -7.71 30.26
C LEU A 221 11.25 -7.34 30.95
N GLU A 222 11.21 -7.00 32.23
CA GLU A 222 12.39 -6.75 33.05
C GLU A 222 13.29 -7.99 33.17
N ASP A 223 12.69 -9.16 33.38
CA ASP A 223 13.44 -10.43 33.44
C ASP A 223 14.08 -10.76 32.09
N ILE A 224 13.38 -10.55 30.96
CA ILE A 224 13.95 -10.73 29.62
C ILE A 224 15.09 -9.74 29.39
N ARG A 225 14.92 -8.45 29.75
CA ARG A 225 15.93 -7.41 29.62
C ARG A 225 17.20 -7.78 30.43
N ARG A 226 17.01 -8.20 31.67
CA ARG A 226 18.10 -8.63 32.54
C ARG A 226 18.84 -9.84 31.98
N ASP A 227 18.13 -10.82 31.47
CA ASP A 227 18.71 -12.03 30.89
C ASP A 227 19.57 -11.72 29.65
N VAL A 228 19.16 -10.73 28.84
CA VAL A 228 19.98 -10.25 27.71
C VAL A 228 21.22 -9.51 28.19
N LEU A 229 21.07 -8.61 29.15
CA LEU A 229 22.18 -7.75 29.63
C LEU A 229 23.21 -8.50 30.48
N GLU A 230 22.78 -9.40 31.36
CA GLU A 230 23.65 -10.04 32.35
C GLU A 230 24.08 -11.44 31.94
N ASN A 231 23.21 -12.18 31.22
CA ASN A 231 23.48 -13.57 30.86
C ASN A 231 23.85 -13.75 29.38
N GLY A 232 23.90 -12.66 28.59
CA GLY A 232 24.28 -12.70 27.18
C GLY A 232 23.26 -13.41 26.27
N SER A 233 22.00 -13.55 26.71
CA SER A 233 20.94 -14.11 25.88
C SER A 233 20.69 -13.24 24.66
N SER A 234 20.39 -13.86 23.50
CA SER A 234 20.07 -13.10 22.30
C SER A 234 18.70 -12.43 22.40
N PHE A 235 18.63 -11.11 22.25
CA PHE A 235 17.38 -10.36 22.18
C PHE A 235 16.48 -10.85 21.04
N SER A 236 17.08 -11.13 19.88
CA SER A 236 16.37 -11.69 18.72
C SER A 236 15.67 -13.02 19.06
N THR A 237 16.37 -13.92 19.73
CA THR A 237 15.79 -15.21 20.16
C THR A 237 14.65 -14.98 21.16
N LYS A 238 14.81 -14.07 22.12
CA LYS A 238 13.74 -13.70 23.06
C LYS A 238 12.53 -13.12 22.35
N ALA A 239 12.73 -12.27 21.32
CA ALA A 239 11.64 -11.72 20.52
C ALA A 239 10.88 -12.82 19.76
N ILE A 240 11.58 -13.78 19.15
CA ILE A 240 10.94 -14.92 18.47
C ILE A 240 10.09 -15.75 19.45
N LEU A 241 10.58 -15.97 20.66
CA LEU A 241 9.90 -16.82 21.64
C LEU A 241 8.73 -16.11 22.34
N TYR A 242 8.90 -14.87 22.74
CA TYR A 242 7.98 -14.20 23.65
C TYR A 242 7.18 -13.05 23.04
N SER A 243 7.67 -12.39 21.99
CA SER A 243 6.95 -11.24 21.42
C SER A 243 5.58 -11.62 20.87
N GLN A 244 4.59 -10.79 21.16
CA GLN A 244 3.22 -10.89 20.63
C GLN A 244 3.01 -9.96 19.43
N ASP A 245 4.07 -9.29 18.92
CA ASP A 245 3.98 -8.51 17.69
C ASP A 245 4.01 -9.42 16.45
N PRO A 246 2.90 -9.56 15.71
CA PRO A 246 2.86 -10.40 14.51
C PRO A 246 3.72 -9.85 13.37
N GLY A 247 4.03 -8.54 13.38
CA GLY A 247 4.77 -7.87 12.31
C GLY A 247 6.27 -8.12 12.34
N SER A 248 6.87 -8.35 13.52
CA SER A 248 8.33 -8.48 13.66
C SER A 248 8.79 -9.73 14.39
N ARG A 249 7.90 -10.44 15.09
CA ARG A 249 8.25 -11.62 15.89
C ARG A 249 9.12 -12.62 15.13
N SER A 250 8.70 -13.01 13.93
CA SER A 250 9.40 -14.00 13.09
C SER A 250 10.80 -13.55 12.66
N ARG A 251 11.03 -12.23 12.64
CA ARG A 251 12.31 -11.60 12.28
C ARG A 251 13.11 -11.16 13.51
N GLY A 252 12.83 -11.73 14.69
CA GLY A 252 13.51 -11.39 15.92
C GLY A 252 13.25 -9.98 16.42
N GLY A 253 12.05 -9.47 16.17
CA GLY A 253 11.59 -8.15 16.62
C GLY A 253 12.12 -6.96 15.81
N LYS A 254 12.74 -7.17 14.64
CA LYS A 254 13.48 -6.14 13.90
C LYS A 254 12.57 -5.15 13.18
N TYR A 255 12.90 -3.84 13.35
CA TYR A 255 12.40 -2.71 12.56
C TYR A 255 13.53 -1.72 12.28
N THR A 256 13.38 -0.94 11.20
CA THR A 256 14.22 0.25 10.94
C THR A 256 13.35 1.50 11.11
N LEU A 257 13.78 2.41 11.98
CA LEU A 257 13.09 3.67 12.26
C LEU A 257 13.81 4.82 11.57
N TYR A 258 13.02 5.80 11.10
CA TYR A 258 13.54 7.01 10.48
C TYR A 258 13.20 8.23 11.33
N ARG A 259 14.21 9.01 11.74
CA ARG A 259 14.01 10.19 12.61
C ARG A 259 13.10 11.25 12.00
N LYS A 260 13.15 11.42 10.67
CA LYS A 260 12.34 12.40 9.93
C LYS A 260 10.97 11.86 9.48
N ARG A 261 10.70 10.56 9.62
CA ARG A 261 9.45 9.94 9.18
C ARG A 261 8.80 9.19 10.35
N PRO A 262 7.68 9.67 10.89
CA PRO A 262 7.01 9.01 12.01
C PRO A 262 6.27 7.75 11.53
N GLN A 263 6.94 6.61 11.54
CA GLN A 263 6.36 5.31 11.18
C GLN A 263 5.77 4.56 12.38
N MET A 264 6.16 4.94 13.60
CA MET A 264 5.70 4.30 14.85
C MET A 264 5.04 5.33 15.75
N VAL A 265 4.26 4.86 16.72
CA VAL A 265 3.65 5.72 17.74
C VAL A 265 4.71 6.50 18.51
N LYS A 266 4.32 7.65 19.03
CA LYS A 266 5.25 8.61 19.65
C LYS A 266 6.04 7.99 20.79
N GLU A 267 5.37 7.26 21.67
CA GLU A 267 5.97 6.62 22.85
C GLU A 267 7.08 5.63 22.46
N PHE A 268 6.86 4.86 21.40
CA PHE A 268 7.86 3.92 20.87
C PHE A 268 9.09 4.65 20.31
N ARG A 269 8.85 5.69 19.51
CA ARG A 269 9.94 6.51 18.95
C ARG A 269 10.73 7.22 20.03
N ASP A 270 10.06 7.80 21.03
CA ASP A 270 10.68 8.50 22.14
C ASP A 270 11.57 7.55 22.96
N ALA A 271 11.13 6.30 23.16
CA ALA A 271 11.95 5.29 23.83
C ALA A 271 13.17 4.89 22.96
N ALA A 272 12.95 4.55 21.68
CA ALA A 272 14.00 4.07 20.79
C ALA A 272 15.09 5.11 20.52
N PHE A 273 14.71 6.38 20.27
CA PHE A 273 15.65 7.43 19.84
C PHE A 273 16.49 8.01 20.99
N ARG A 274 16.20 7.67 22.26
CA ARG A 274 17.01 8.04 23.42
C ARG A 274 18.16 7.07 23.68
N LEU A 275 18.09 5.86 23.11
CA LEU A 275 19.05 4.79 23.34
C LEU A 275 20.26 4.92 22.42
N GLN A 276 21.39 4.40 22.89
CA GLN A 276 22.61 4.17 22.13
C GLN A 276 22.62 2.75 21.54
N GLU A 277 23.57 2.48 20.65
CA GLU A 277 23.75 1.12 20.11
C GLU A 277 24.02 0.11 21.22
N GLY A 278 23.29 -0.99 21.21
CA GLY A 278 23.34 -2.06 22.20
C GLY A 278 22.51 -1.82 23.47
N GLU A 279 21.97 -0.62 23.68
CA GLU A 279 21.14 -0.34 24.85
C GLU A 279 19.72 -0.90 24.70
N ILE A 280 19.14 -1.29 25.84
CA ILE A 280 17.77 -1.79 25.94
C ILE A 280 16.97 -0.86 26.87
N SER A 281 15.79 -0.43 26.41
CA SER A 281 14.90 0.41 27.20
C SER A 281 14.38 -0.29 28.47
N ASP A 282 13.94 0.49 29.43
CA ASP A 282 12.99 0.00 30.43
C ASP A 282 11.65 -0.33 29.77
N PRO A 283 10.79 -1.16 30.40
CA PRO A 283 9.44 -1.40 29.93
C PRO A 283 8.64 -0.11 29.81
N PHE A 284 8.01 0.12 28.64
CA PHE A 284 7.15 1.28 28.39
C PHE A 284 5.85 0.87 27.72
N LYS A 285 4.81 1.67 27.92
CA LYS A 285 3.45 1.41 27.42
C LYS A 285 3.18 2.17 26.13
N THR A 286 2.48 1.51 25.18
CA THR A 286 1.80 2.13 24.04
C THR A 286 0.34 1.65 24.01
N ASP A 287 -0.45 2.13 23.05
CA ASP A 287 -1.81 1.63 22.84
C ASP A 287 -1.82 0.14 22.37
N PHE A 288 -0.69 -0.43 21.94
CA PHE A 288 -0.56 -1.84 21.56
C PHE A 288 -0.21 -2.78 22.71
N GLY A 289 0.29 -2.27 23.82
CA GLY A 289 0.73 -3.05 24.97
C GLY A 289 2.00 -2.52 25.60
N TRP A 290 2.76 -3.40 26.25
CA TRP A 290 4.03 -3.09 26.91
C TRP A 290 5.21 -3.56 26.07
N HIS A 291 6.23 -2.73 25.97
CA HIS A 291 7.37 -2.96 25.11
C HIS A 291 8.68 -2.82 25.87
N ILE A 292 9.71 -3.53 25.39
CA ILE A 292 11.11 -3.16 25.49
C ILE A 292 11.69 -3.06 24.09
N VAL A 293 12.59 -2.12 23.86
CA VAL A 293 13.27 -1.90 22.59
C VAL A 293 14.78 -1.90 22.78
N MET A 294 15.50 -2.55 21.89
CA MET A 294 16.96 -2.55 21.79
C MET A 294 17.38 -1.88 20.50
N VAL A 295 18.41 -1.04 20.54
CA VAL A 295 19.00 -0.46 19.33
C VAL A 295 20.11 -1.37 18.84
N ASP A 296 19.95 -1.93 17.64
CA ASP A 296 20.99 -2.74 16.99
C ASP A 296 22.07 -1.83 16.37
N LYS A 297 21.66 -0.77 15.64
CA LYS A 297 22.58 0.11 14.94
C LYS A 297 21.98 1.47 14.64
N ILE A 298 22.80 2.53 14.68
CA ILE A 298 22.44 3.90 14.31
C ILE A 298 23.21 4.29 13.04
N ARG A 299 22.48 4.69 11.99
CA ARG A 299 23.05 5.13 10.71
C ARG A 299 22.48 6.51 10.34
N GLY A 300 23.05 7.55 10.92
CA GLY A 300 22.58 8.92 10.70
C GLY A 300 21.12 9.13 11.09
N GLN A 301 20.21 9.17 10.13
CA GLN A 301 18.78 9.33 10.36
C GLN A 301 18.04 8.01 10.58
N GLU A 302 18.68 6.90 10.30
CA GLU A 302 18.11 5.55 10.42
C GLU A 302 18.57 4.90 11.73
N VAL A 303 17.66 4.22 12.40
CA VAL A 303 17.92 3.48 13.63
C VAL A 303 17.32 2.09 13.51
N ASP A 304 18.19 1.08 13.41
CA ASP A 304 17.76 -0.33 13.46
C ASP A 304 17.49 -0.70 14.90
N VAL A 305 16.32 -1.22 15.15
CA VAL A 305 15.87 -1.63 16.48
C VAL A 305 15.30 -3.05 16.45
N ARG A 306 15.32 -3.65 17.63
CA ARG A 306 14.50 -4.84 17.92
C ARG A 306 13.58 -4.53 19.07
N HIS A 307 12.37 -5.07 19.06
CA HIS A 307 11.46 -4.93 20.16
C HIS A 307 10.77 -6.23 20.55
N ILE A 308 10.27 -6.26 21.76
CA ILE A 308 9.40 -7.29 22.30
C ILE A 308 8.14 -6.59 22.77
N LEU A 309 7.00 -7.02 22.26
CA LEU A 309 5.68 -6.59 22.70
C LEU A 309 5.05 -7.69 23.54
N LEU A 310 4.60 -7.34 24.74
CA LEU A 310 3.73 -8.19 25.56
C LEU A 310 2.42 -7.46 25.88
N ILE A 311 1.32 -8.19 25.84
CA ILE A 311 -0.03 -7.66 26.05
C ILE A 311 -0.56 -8.28 27.34
N PRO A 312 -0.97 -7.48 28.34
CA PRO A 312 -1.57 -8.00 29.54
C PRO A 312 -2.86 -8.77 29.25
N GLU A 313 -3.04 -9.89 29.89
CA GLU A 313 -4.24 -10.72 29.71
C GLU A 313 -5.48 -10.03 30.25
N VAL A 314 -6.51 -10.01 29.43
CA VAL A 314 -7.84 -9.52 29.80
C VAL A 314 -8.63 -10.68 30.40
N THR A 315 -9.06 -10.55 31.64
CA THR A 315 -9.84 -11.58 32.31
C THR A 315 -11.26 -11.69 31.72
N PRO A 316 -11.91 -12.87 31.77
CA PRO A 316 -13.31 -13.03 31.37
C PRO A 316 -14.25 -12.06 32.11
N GLN A 317 -13.94 -11.76 33.38
CA GLN A 317 -14.71 -10.81 34.17
C GLN A 317 -14.57 -9.39 33.60
N ALA A 318 -13.36 -8.92 33.27
CA ALA A 318 -13.15 -7.59 32.67
C ALA A 318 -13.88 -7.44 31.34
N LEU A 319 -13.90 -8.51 30.51
CA LEU A 319 -14.69 -8.55 29.29
C LEU A 319 -16.19 -8.43 29.56
N GLN A 320 -16.72 -9.14 30.59
CA GLN A 320 -18.12 -9.08 30.99
C GLN A 320 -18.47 -7.68 31.51
N ASP A 321 -17.61 -7.09 32.32
CA ASP A 321 -17.82 -5.73 32.87
C ASP A 321 -17.89 -4.68 31.75
N ALA A 322 -16.97 -4.78 30.76
CA ALA A 322 -16.98 -3.91 29.58
C ALA A 322 -18.28 -4.06 28.77
N LYS A 323 -18.74 -5.31 28.59
CA LYS A 323 -20.02 -5.60 27.92
C LYS A 323 -21.22 -4.99 28.68
N GLU A 324 -21.25 -5.12 29.98
CA GLU A 324 -22.31 -4.54 30.79
C GLU A 324 -22.28 -3.01 30.78
N LYS A 325 -21.06 -2.43 30.82
CA LYS A 325 -20.88 -0.97 30.72
C LYS A 325 -21.44 -0.44 29.39
N ILE A 326 -21.09 -1.05 28.25
CA ILE A 326 -21.60 -0.59 26.98
C ILE A 326 -23.08 -0.83 26.79
N GLN A 327 -23.66 -1.90 27.37
CA GLN A 327 -25.08 -2.16 27.37
C GLN A 327 -25.83 -1.10 28.18
N LYS A 328 -25.32 -0.69 29.35
CA LYS A 328 -25.88 0.40 30.17
C LYS A 328 -25.86 1.73 29.42
N ILE A 329 -24.74 2.04 28.73
CA ILE A 329 -24.63 3.24 27.90
C ILE A 329 -25.67 3.19 26.78
N ARG A 330 -25.76 2.07 26.06
CA ARG A 330 -26.73 1.89 24.98
C ARG A 330 -28.17 2.08 25.47
N LYS A 331 -28.53 1.54 26.65
CA LYS A 331 -29.85 1.71 27.24
C LYS A 331 -30.18 3.18 27.47
N ARG A 332 -29.25 3.93 28.07
CA ARG A 332 -29.44 5.38 28.33
C ARG A 332 -29.60 6.19 27.03
N LEU A 333 -28.93 5.78 25.97
CA LEU A 333 -29.08 6.37 24.63
C LEU A 333 -30.45 6.08 24.03
N ILE A 334 -30.97 4.85 24.17
CA ILE A 334 -32.31 4.46 23.70
C ILE A 334 -33.42 5.16 24.51
N ASP A 335 -33.21 5.31 25.81
CA ASP A 335 -34.13 5.99 26.72
C ASP A 335 -34.05 7.53 26.57
N ASN A 336 -33.22 8.05 25.65
CA ASN A 336 -32.96 9.48 25.41
C ASN A 336 -32.49 10.26 26.65
N GLU A 337 -31.81 9.61 27.59
CA GLU A 337 -31.18 10.26 28.74
C GLU A 337 -29.90 11.02 28.35
N LEU A 338 -29.24 10.62 27.25
CA LEU A 338 -28.04 11.20 26.71
C LEU A 338 -28.10 11.21 25.18
N THR A 339 -27.47 12.21 24.57
CA THR A 339 -27.17 12.16 23.16
C THR A 339 -25.97 11.21 22.88
N PHE A 340 -25.87 10.71 21.68
CA PHE A 340 -24.74 9.85 21.30
C PHE A 340 -23.39 10.57 21.42
N GLU A 341 -23.35 11.85 21.05
CA GLU A 341 -22.18 12.72 21.15
C GLU A 341 -21.71 12.90 22.60
N GLU A 342 -22.65 13.21 23.53
CA GLU A 342 -22.36 13.32 24.97
C GLU A 342 -21.81 12.01 25.54
N ALA A 343 -22.45 10.89 25.17
CA ALA A 343 -22.01 9.58 25.60
C ALA A 343 -20.62 9.21 25.05
N ALA A 344 -20.36 9.52 23.78
CA ALA A 344 -19.04 9.29 23.18
C ALA A 344 -17.96 10.09 23.90
N ARG A 345 -18.19 11.39 24.14
CA ARG A 345 -17.24 12.26 24.86
C ARG A 345 -16.99 11.82 26.30
N SER A 346 -18.03 11.31 26.97
CA SER A 346 -17.96 10.98 28.39
C SER A 346 -17.44 9.57 28.67
N PHE A 347 -17.75 8.61 27.81
CA PHE A 347 -17.58 7.18 28.11
C PHE A 347 -16.74 6.41 27.11
N SER A 348 -16.54 6.92 25.87
CA SER A 348 -15.74 6.20 24.89
C SER A 348 -14.26 6.16 25.28
N ASP A 349 -13.66 4.98 25.20
CA ASP A 349 -12.23 4.78 25.41
C ASP A 349 -11.41 5.07 24.12
N GLU A 350 -12.09 5.20 22.95
CA GLU A 350 -11.45 5.52 21.67
C GLU A 350 -11.08 7.01 21.59
N LYS A 351 -9.77 7.30 21.63
CA LYS A 351 -9.25 8.67 21.72
C LYS A 351 -9.48 9.49 20.46
N GLU A 352 -9.39 8.84 19.29
CA GLU A 352 -9.44 9.53 17.99
C GLU A 352 -10.84 10.11 17.71
N THR A 353 -11.89 9.39 18.04
CA THR A 353 -13.28 9.78 17.76
C THR A 353 -13.99 10.43 18.93
N ARG A 354 -13.57 10.14 20.18
CA ARG A 354 -14.22 10.61 21.40
C ARG A 354 -14.46 12.12 21.44
N ALA A 355 -13.42 12.90 21.14
CA ALA A 355 -13.49 14.37 21.18
C ALA A 355 -14.50 14.93 20.15
N ASN A 356 -14.69 14.22 19.03
CA ASN A 356 -15.60 14.57 17.94
C ASN A 356 -16.95 13.83 18.05
N GLY A 357 -17.41 13.51 19.26
CA GLY A 357 -18.71 12.88 19.48
C GLY A 357 -18.85 11.46 18.92
N GLY A 358 -17.73 10.79 18.68
CA GLY A 358 -17.69 9.42 18.16
C GLY A 358 -17.71 9.33 16.62
N VAL A 359 -17.80 10.45 15.89
CA VAL A 359 -17.89 10.45 14.43
C VAL A 359 -16.64 9.84 13.81
N LEU A 360 -16.85 8.88 12.92
CA LEU A 360 -15.78 8.23 12.16
C LEU A 360 -15.34 9.11 10.98
N ILE A 361 -14.05 9.10 10.72
CA ILE A 361 -13.46 9.72 9.52
C ILE A 361 -13.01 8.60 8.58
N ASN A 362 -13.41 8.71 7.33
CA ASN A 362 -13.00 7.79 6.28
C ASN A 362 -11.51 8.00 5.97
N PRO A 363 -10.64 7.01 6.24
CA PRO A 363 -9.19 7.19 6.05
C PRO A 363 -8.78 7.37 4.59
N SER A 364 -9.64 6.99 3.64
CA SER A 364 -9.36 7.11 2.21
C SER A 364 -9.68 8.50 1.64
N THR A 365 -10.67 9.20 2.22
CA THR A 365 -11.16 10.48 1.71
C THR A 365 -10.92 11.64 2.69
N GLY A 366 -10.68 11.33 3.98
CA GLY A 366 -10.54 12.33 5.02
C GLY A 366 -11.84 13.03 5.44
N ASP A 367 -12.99 12.63 4.91
CA ASP A 367 -14.32 13.11 5.26
C ASP A 367 -15.08 12.13 6.18
N THR A 368 -16.34 12.45 6.52
CA THR A 368 -17.17 11.62 7.41
C THR A 368 -18.01 10.59 6.66
N ARG A 369 -17.99 10.59 5.32
CA ARG A 369 -18.84 9.77 4.48
C ARG A 369 -18.16 8.48 4.04
N PHE A 370 -18.88 7.39 4.15
CA PHE A 370 -18.46 6.05 3.72
C PHE A 370 -19.37 5.56 2.61
N GLU A 371 -18.86 5.46 1.40
CA GLU A 371 -19.58 4.89 0.27
C GLU A 371 -19.77 3.39 0.47
N LEU A 372 -21.02 2.90 0.41
CA LEU A 372 -21.38 1.51 0.73
C LEU A 372 -20.61 0.48 -0.10
N THR A 373 -20.35 0.79 -1.37
CA THR A 373 -19.65 -0.10 -2.32
C THR A 373 -18.14 -0.18 -2.09
N LYS A 374 -17.56 0.79 -1.36
CA LYS A 374 -16.12 0.89 -1.06
C LYS A 374 -15.79 0.60 0.40
N MET A 375 -16.81 0.36 1.21
CA MET A 375 -16.67 0.10 2.63
C MET A 375 -16.03 -1.27 2.87
N ASP A 376 -15.21 -1.37 3.91
CA ASP A 376 -14.71 -2.67 4.37
C ASP A 376 -15.87 -3.64 4.60
N PRO A 377 -15.81 -4.89 4.09
CA PRO A 377 -16.93 -5.83 4.16
C PRO A 377 -17.40 -6.14 5.58
N VAL A 378 -16.50 -6.18 6.58
CA VAL A 378 -16.85 -6.43 7.98
C VAL A 378 -17.59 -5.23 8.53
N PHE A 379 -17.06 -4.03 8.31
CA PHE A 379 -17.72 -2.79 8.73
C PHE A 379 -19.08 -2.60 8.05
N TYR A 380 -19.16 -2.84 6.74
CA TYR A 380 -20.42 -2.82 5.99
C TYR A 380 -21.47 -3.75 6.63
N SER A 381 -21.10 -4.98 6.94
CA SER A 381 -22.01 -5.96 7.55
C SER A 381 -22.59 -5.50 8.89
N GLN A 382 -21.87 -4.65 9.63
CA GLN A 382 -22.29 -4.11 10.92
C GLN A 382 -23.27 -2.96 10.80
N VAL A 383 -23.19 -2.14 9.75
CA VAL A 383 -23.97 -0.90 9.60
C VAL A 383 -25.10 -0.98 8.59
N GLN A 384 -25.05 -1.90 7.60
CA GLN A 384 -26.00 -1.97 6.48
C GLN A 384 -27.47 -2.11 6.90
N LYS A 385 -27.72 -2.78 8.03
CA LYS A 385 -29.08 -3.05 8.55
C LYS A 385 -29.60 -1.98 9.49
N LEU A 386 -28.74 -1.06 9.94
CA LEU A 386 -29.13 0.00 10.84
C LEU A 386 -29.91 1.07 10.05
N LYS A 387 -31.03 1.51 10.63
CA LYS A 387 -31.77 2.67 10.13
C LYS A 387 -31.09 3.96 10.57
N ASP A 388 -31.53 5.08 9.99
CA ASP A 388 -31.04 6.39 10.40
C ASP A 388 -31.29 6.63 11.87
N ASN A 389 -30.29 7.09 12.56
CA ASN A 389 -30.25 7.27 14.03
C ASN A 389 -30.37 5.99 14.85
N GLU A 390 -30.41 4.82 14.24
CA GLU A 390 -30.42 3.54 14.95
C GLU A 390 -29.04 3.21 15.53
N ILE A 391 -29.07 2.69 16.77
CA ILE A 391 -27.85 2.29 17.50
C ILE A 391 -27.77 0.76 17.51
N SER A 392 -26.62 0.24 17.05
CA SER A 392 -26.37 -1.20 16.99
C SER A 392 -26.46 -1.85 18.37
N THR A 393 -26.66 -3.17 18.40
CA THR A 393 -26.30 -3.96 19.59
C THR A 393 -24.78 -3.89 19.80
N PRO A 394 -24.28 -4.15 21.02
CA PRO A 394 -22.85 -4.23 21.28
C PRO A 394 -22.17 -5.25 20.38
N LEU A 395 -21.13 -4.81 19.69
CA LEU A 395 -20.27 -5.59 18.80
C LEU A 395 -18.92 -5.83 19.47
N ILE A 396 -18.35 -7.00 19.25
CA ILE A 396 -16.97 -7.29 19.66
C ILE A 396 -16.07 -7.01 18.49
N GLU A 397 -15.01 -6.26 18.73
CA GLU A 397 -13.90 -6.07 17.81
C GLU A 397 -12.65 -6.68 18.43
N GLU A 398 -11.92 -7.46 17.63
CA GLU A 398 -10.65 -8.06 18.03
C GLU A 398 -9.52 -7.50 17.14
N SER A 399 -8.51 -6.92 17.78
CA SER A 399 -7.36 -6.38 17.07
C SER A 399 -6.48 -7.51 16.51
N ARG A 400 -5.54 -7.18 15.62
CA ARG A 400 -4.54 -8.13 15.10
C ARG A 400 -3.67 -8.76 16.19
N THR A 401 -3.59 -8.12 17.34
CA THR A 401 -2.87 -8.60 18.53
C THR A 401 -3.75 -9.38 19.50
N GLY A 402 -5.02 -9.66 19.15
CA GLY A 402 -5.96 -10.41 19.99
C GLY A 402 -6.64 -9.60 21.11
N VAL A 403 -6.40 -8.29 21.18
CA VAL A 403 -7.08 -7.41 22.13
C VAL A 403 -8.54 -7.24 21.73
N LYS A 404 -9.47 -7.55 22.65
CA LYS A 404 -10.91 -7.45 22.43
C LYS A 404 -11.45 -6.17 23.06
N LYS A 405 -12.32 -5.48 22.31
CA LYS A 405 -13.07 -4.31 22.79
C LYS A 405 -14.52 -4.40 22.35
N TYR A 406 -15.41 -3.73 23.06
CA TYR A 406 -16.81 -3.62 22.68
C TYR A 406 -17.07 -2.27 22.04
N LYS A 407 -17.89 -2.27 21.00
CA LYS A 407 -18.35 -1.03 20.37
C LYS A 407 -19.84 -1.06 20.09
N ILE A 408 -20.47 0.11 20.09
CA ILE A 408 -21.77 0.36 19.48
C ILE A 408 -21.60 1.39 18.37
N LEU A 409 -22.34 1.19 17.30
CA LEU A 409 -22.34 2.04 16.12
C LEU A 409 -23.68 2.75 16.00
N LYS A 410 -23.68 3.98 15.50
CA LYS A 410 -24.87 4.73 15.14
C LYS A 410 -24.70 5.24 13.71
N VAL A 411 -25.68 4.98 12.84
CA VAL A 411 -25.78 5.67 11.56
C VAL A 411 -26.35 7.06 11.85
N THR A 412 -25.54 8.10 11.65
CA THR A 412 -25.96 9.49 11.91
C THR A 412 -26.68 10.10 10.73
N ASN A 413 -26.21 9.80 9.53
CA ASN A 413 -26.84 10.25 8.28
C ASN A 413 -26.72 9.14 7.22
N ARG A 414 -27.69 9.14 6.31
CA ARG A 414 -27.72 8.31 5.11
C ARG A 414 -27.94 9.21 3.91
N PHE A 415 -27.15 8.97 2.87
CA PHE A 415 -27.26 9.67 1.60
C PHE A 415 -27.57 8.63 0.51
N ASP A 416 -28.61 8.86 -0.23
CA ASP A 416 -28.94 8.02 -1.38
C ASP A 416 -27.98 8.31 -2.54
N GLU A 417 -27.93 7.38 -3.49
CA GLU A 417 -27.22 7.61 -4.75
C GLU A 417 -27.76 8.87 -5.42
N HIS A 418 -26.87 9.77 -5.80
CA HIS A 418 -27.25 11.05 -6.40
C HIS A 418 -26.22 11.56 -7.40
N VAL A 419 -26.66 12.39 -8.33
CA VAL A 419 -25.79 13.16 -9.21
C VAL A 419 -25.08 14.24 -8.38
N ALA A 420 -23.77 14.41 -8.57
CA ALA A 420 -22.97 15.37 -7.85
C ALA A 420 -23.62 16.76 -7.74
N ASP A 421 -23.70 17.27 -6.52
CA ASP A 421 -24.16 18.60 -6.18
C ASP A 421 -22.99 19.44 -5.63
N TYR A 422 -22.84 20.67 -6.10
CA TYR A 422 -21.70 21.51 -5.73
C TYR A 422 -21.60 21.81 -4.24
N VAL A 423 -22.76 22.01 -3.58
CA VAL A 423 -22.79 22.41 -2.16
C VAL A 423 -22.62 21.19 -1.26
N ASN A 424 -23.39 20.14 -1.55
CA ASN A 424 -23.42 18.96 -0.71
C ASN A 424 -22.18 18.07 -0.88
N ASP A 425 -21.52 18.13 -2.06
CA ASP A 425 -20.38 17.28 -2.41
C ASP A 425 -19.09 18.09 -2.64
N TYR A 426 -19.01 19.31 -2.08
CA TYR A 426 -17.91 20.22 -2.34
C TYR A 426 -16.52 19.57 -2.17
N THR A 427 -16.31 18.82 -1.10
CA THR A 427 -15.01 18.15 -0.83
C THR A 427 -14.62 17.21 -1.95
N ARG A 428 -15.55 16.40 -2.44
CA ARG A 428 -15.32 15.45 -3.53
C ARG A 428 -15.14 16.14 -4.88
N VAL A 429 -15.97 17.15 -5.14
CA VAL A 429 -15.82 18.00 -6.33
C VAL A 429 -14.45 18.66 -6.34
N LYS A 430 -13.98 19.14 -5.18
CA LYS A 430 -12.63 19.69 -5.01
C LYS A 430 -11.55 18.67 -5.29
N GLU A 431 -11.69 17.43 -4.80
CA GLU A 431 -10.74 16.34 -5.09
C GLU A 431 -10.66 16.01 -6.57
N LEU A 432 -11.82 15.92 -7.25
CA LEU A 432 -11.88 15.69 -8.69
C LEU A 432 -11.21 16.84 -9.47
N ALA A 433 -11.50 18.08 -9.09
CA ALA A 433 -10.89 19.27 -9.67
C ALA A 433 -9.37 19.30 -9.45
N LEU A 434 -8.92 18.93 -8.23
CA LEU A 434 -7.50 18.85 -7.91
C LEU A 434 -6.78 17.81 -8.76
N LYS A 435 -7.38 16.63 -8.88
CA LYS A 435 -6.83 15.55 -9.73
C LYS A 435 -6.73 15.98 -11.19
N GLU A 436 -7.75 16.67 -11.71
CA GLU A 436 -7.69 17.20 -13.08
C GLU A 436 -6.57 18.24 -13.23
N LYS A 437 -6.45 19.19 -12.28
CA LYS A 437 -5.40 20.20 -12.31
C LYS A 437 -4.00 19.57 -12.22
N GLN A 438 -3.83 18.56 -11.37
CA GLN A 438 -2.59 17.80 -11.26
C GLN A 438 -2.25 17.07 -12.58
N LEU A 439 -3.23 16.41 -13.22
CA LEU A 439 -3.01 15.77 -14.51
C LEU A 439 -2.60 16.76 -15.60
N LYS A 440 -3.22 17.95 -15.65
CA LYS A 440 -2.84 19.02 -16.57
C LYS A 440 -1.43 19.54 -16.30
N THR A 441 -1.06 19.65 -15.03
CA THR A 441 0.30 20.08 -14.62
C THR A 441 1.35 19.03 -15.02
N ILE A 442 1.06 17.76 -14.79
CA ILE A 442 1.91 16.64 -15.22
C ILE A 442 2.07 16.66 -16.75
N GLN A 443 0.99 16.81 -17.50
CA GLN A 443 1.04 16.82 -18.97
C GLN A 443 1.86 17.99 -19.50
N LYS A 444 1.72 19.17 -18.90
CA LYS A 444 2.52 20.35 -19.24
C LYS A 444 4.00 20.10 -18.95
N TRP A 445 4.32 19.65 -17.74
CA TRP A 445 5.68 19.30 -17.34
C TRP A 445 6.30 18.27 -18.27
N MET A 446 5.57 17.21 -18.58
CA MET A 446 6.02 16.14 -19.49
C MET A 446 6.37 16.71 -20.88
N THR A 447 5.48 17.55 -21.43
CA THR A 447 5.69 18.18 -22.74
C THR A 447 6.95 19.04 -22.75
N GLU A 448 7.16 19.87 -21.72
CA GLU A 448 8.34 20.74 -21.58
C GLU A 448 9.61 19.90 -21.43
N LYS A 449 9.60 18.88 -20.55
CA LYS A 449 10.79 18.08 -20.25
C LYS A 449 11.19 17.15 -21.39
N ILE A 450 10.25 16.65 -22.19
CA ILE A 450 10.58 15.92 -23.42
C ILE A 450 11.37 16.81 -24.39
N GLN A 451 11.03 18.08 -24.52
CA GLN A 451 11.76 19.01 -25.39
C GLN A 451 13.18 19.28 -24.91
N ASP A 452 13.37 19.39 -23.59
CA ASP A 452 14.65 19.74 -22.99
C ASP A 452 15.59 18.54 -22.80
N THR A 453 15.08 17.30 -22.87
CA THR A 453 15.85 16.07 -22.65
C THR A 453 16.27 15.43 -23.96
N TYR A 454 17.45 14.84 -24.00
CA TYR A 454 17.82 14.00 -25.13
C TYR A 454 16.92 12.75 -25.21
N VAL A 455 16.22 12.59 -26.32
CA VAL A 455 15.38 11.43 -26.59
C VAL A 455 15.71 10.86 -27.95
N SER A 456 15.91 9.54 -28.02
CA SER A 456 16.10 8.80 -29.26
C SER A 456 15.23 7.56 -29.25
N VAL A 457 14.39 7.39 -30.26
CA VAL A 457 13.54 6.21 -30.46
C VAL A 457 14.06 5.43 -31.65
N ASN A 458 14.19 4.11 -31.49
CA ASN A 458 14.67 3.23 -32.55
C ASN A 458 13.73 3.30 -33.78
N GLU A 459 14.30 3.16 -35.00
CA GLU A 459 13.53 3.18 -36.25
C GLU A 459 12.32 2.24 -36.24
N GLY A 460 12.47 1.04 -35.65
CA GLY A 460 11.37 0.07 -35.55
C GLY A 460 10.20 0.53 -34.69
N ASN A 461 10.41 1.48 -33.79
CA ASN A 461 9.41 1.99 -32.84
C ASN A 461 8.95 3.43 -33.18
N LYS A 462 9.48 4.06 -34.23
CA LYS A 462 9.08 5.42 -34.61
C LYS A 462 7.64 5.55 -35.09
N ASN A 463 7.05 4.46 -35.58
CA ASN A 463 5.65 4.44 -36.00
C ASN A 463 4.65 4.18 -34.86
N CYS A 464 5.12 4.09 -33.62
CA CYS A 464 4.26 3.96 -32.45
C CYS A 464 3.40 5.22 -32.25
N ASP A 465 2.11 5.00 -31.97
CA ASP A 465 1.19 6.07 -31.53
C ASP A 465 1.38 6.27 -30.02
N PHE A 466 2.32 7.13 -29.68
CA PHE A 466 2.63 7.46 -28.28
C PHE A 466 1.67 8.51 -27.75
N SER A 467 1.31 8.41 -26.47
CA SER A 467 0.51 9.42 -25.75
C SER A 467 1.23 10.78 -25.68
N ASN A 468 2.56 10.79 -25.68
CA ASN A 468 3.40 11.98 -25.67
C ASN A 468 4.22 12.10 -26.97
N LYS A 469 4.60 13.33 -27.35
CA LYS A 469 5.41 13.60 -28.55
C LYS A 469 6.89 13.32 -28.29
N TRP A 470 7.26 12.04 -28.28
CA TRP A 470 8.64 11.60 -28.06
C TRP A 470 9.59 11.85 -29.25
N ILE A 471 9.05 11.87 -30.44
CA ILE A 471 9.82 12.07 -31.68
C ILE A 471 9.86 13.56 -31.94
N LYS A 472 11.06 14.13 -31.86
CA LYS A 472 11.31 15.52 -32.22
C LYS A 472 11.48 15.62 -33.73
N GLU A 473 10.87 16.62 -34.35
CA GLU A 473 11.04 16.93 -35.78
C GLU A 473 12.42 17.51 -36.08
#